data_21dbbc2347b849cc093aefb398f07901
#
_entry.id   21dbbc2347b849cc093aefb398f07901
#
_cell.length_a   1.000
_cell.length_b   1.000
_cell.length_c   1.000
_cell.angle_alpha   90.00
_cell.angle_beta   90.00
_cell.angle_gamma   90.00
#
_symmetry.space_group_name_H-M   'P 1'
#
loop_
_entity.id
_entity.type
_entity.pdbx_description
1 polymer ?
#
loop_
_entity_poly.entity_id
_entity_poly.type
_entity_poly.pdbx_seq_one_letter_code
_entity_poly.pdbx_strand_id
1 'polypeptide(L)'
;MLAPISQSDAPYTEGTVWGITMVKTKYGMGDQYLKGLAKTFKGSLDEAKKQNLIISYKILLGDAATPNDFNILLMVESKNMAALDNAREKFDPIAKKIEGSVEEQEKTATKRLDIREIMGEKLMREITLK
;
A
#
# COMPACT_ATOMS: atom_id res chain seq x y z
N MET A 1 -13.95 24.05 -22.97
CA MET A 1 -13.70 23.40 -21.67
C MET A 1 -15.02 23.32 -20.89
N LEU A 2 -15.33 22.15 -20.41
CA LEU A 2 -16.54 21.99 -19.59
C LEU A 2 -16.31 22.61 -18.21
N ALA A 3 -17.33 23.25 -17.67
CA ALA A 3 -17.29 23.73 -16.29
C ALA A 3 -17.16 22.53 -15.34
N PRO A 4 -16.36 22.63 -14.27
CA PRO A 4 -16.28 21.55 -13.31
C PRO A 4 -17.63 21.33 -12.63
N ILE A 5 -17.97 20.06 -12.43
CA ILE A 5 -19.18 19.69 -11.68
C ILE A 5 -18.91 20.01 -10.21
N SER A 6 -19.80 20.75 -9.57
CA SER A 6 -19.65 21.04 -8.14
C SER A 6 -19.86 19.77 -7.32
N GLN A 7 -19.28 19.71 -6.15
CA GLN A 7 -19.40 18.56 -5.25
C GLN A 7 -20.85 18.24 -4.92
N SER A 8 -21.72 19.27 -4.83
CA SER A 8 -23.14 19.10 -4.55
C SER A 8 -23.92 18.44 -5.69
N ASP A 9 -23.41 18.56 -6.94
CA ASP A 9 -24.06 18.00 -8.13
C ASP A 9 -23.54 16.62 -8.49
N ALA A 10 -22.45 16.18 -7.87
CA ALA A 10 -21.89 14.86 -8.15
C ALA A 10 -22.81 13.75 -7.63
N PRO A 11 -22.89 12.60 -8.31
CA PRO A 11 -23.71 11.48 -7.85
C PRO A 11 -23.09 10.71 -6.68
N TYR A 12 -21.97 11.17 -6.16
CA TYR A 12 -21.23 10.53 -5.07
C TYR A 12 -20.59 11.57 -4.15
N THR A 13 -20.24 11.11 -2.97
CA THR A 13 -19.45 11.88 -2.01
C THR A 13 -18.05 11.26 -1.95
N GLU A 14 -17.01 12.08 -2.01
CA GLU A 14 -15.63 11.62 -1.91
C GLU A 14 -15.27 11.24 -0.48
N GLY A 15 -14.60 10.13 -0.33
CA GLY A 15 -14.08 9.63 0.95
C GLY A 15 -12.56 9.64 0.98
N THR A 16 -12.02 8.60 1.59
CA THR A 16 -10.57 8.45 1.76
C THR A 16 -9.89 7.98 0.49
N VAL A 17 -8.55 8.01 0.49
CA VAL A 17 -7.72 7.57 -0.63
C VAL A 17 -7.04 6.27 -0.26
N TRP A 18 -7.09 5.29 -1.15
CA TRP A 18 -6.45 3.99 -0.99
C TRP A 18 -5.27 3.86 -1.94
N GLY A 19 -4.09 3.60 -1.37
CA GLY A 19 -2.93 3.18 -2.15
C GLY A 19 -2.97 1.66 -2.27
N ILE A 20 -2.95 1.15 -3.50
CA ILE A 20 -3.13 -0.28 -3.77
C ILE A 20 -1.92 -0.80 -4.51
N THR A 21 -1.28 -1.84 -3.97
CA THR A 21 -0.17 -2.52 -4.60
C THR A 21 -0.59 -3.94 -4.93
N MET A 22 -0.46 -4.31 -6.20
CA MET A 22 -0.77 -5.64 -6.70
C MET A 22 0.50 -6.48 -6.71
N VAL A 23 0.49 -7.58 -5.97
CA VAL A 23 1.68 -8.42 -5.80
C VAL A 23 1.41 -9.83 -6.30
N LYS A 24 2.37 -10.37 -7.04
CA LYS A 24 2.38 -11.76 -7.45
C LYS A 24 3.54 -12.45 -6.75
N THR A 25 3.24 -13.45 -5.92
CA THR A 25 4.28 -14.26 -5.29
C THR A 25 4.66 -15.41 -6.21
N LYS A 26 5.92 -15.81 -6.17
CA LYS A 26 6.37 -17.01 -6.88
C LYS A 26 5.75 -18.24 -6.23
N TYR A 27 5.55 -19.28 -7.03
CA TYR A 27 4.96 -20.53 -6.56
C TYR A 27 5.70 -21.04 -5.31
N GLY A 28 4.94 -21.34 -4.28
CA GLY A 28 5.48 -21.83 -3.01
C GLY A 28 6.10 -20.77 -2.10
N MET A 29 6.15 -19.51 -2.52
CA MET A 29 6.81 -18.44 -1.76
C MET A 29 5.85 -17.50 -1.04
N GLY A 30 4.54 -17.76 -1.12
CA GLY A 30 3.53 -16.90 -0.51
C GLY A 30 3.70 -16.75 1.00
N ASP A 31 3.87 -17.84 1.73
CA ASP A 31 4.02 -17.79 3.18
C ASP A 31 5.30 -17.08 3.59
N GLN A 32 6.39 -17.30 2.88
CA GLN A 32 7.65 -16.62 3.15
C GLN A 32 7.51 -15.11 2.95
N TYR A 33 6.82 -14.71 1.89
CA TYR A 33 6.54 -13.29 1.63
C TYR A 33 5.71 -12.68 2.76
N LEU A 34 4.63 -13.36 3.17
CA LEU A 34 3.76 -12.88 4.25
C LEU A 34 4.49 -12.76 5.58
N LYS A 35 5.38 -13.68 5.89
CA LYS A 35 6.23 -13.59 7.10
C LYS A 35 7.11 -12.33 7.08
N GLY A 36 7.67 -12.01 5.92
CA GLY A 36 8.44 -10.76 5.76
C GLY A 36 7.58 -9.52 5.93
N LEU A 37 6.36 -9.54 5.41
CA LEU A 37 5.42 -8.42 5.57
C LEU A 37 5.00 -8.20 7.02
N ALA A 38 4.94 -9.25 7.83
CA ALA A 38 4.60 -9.11 9.23
C ALA A 38 5.61 -8.22 9.96
N LYS A 39 6.86 -8.24 9.55
CA LYS A 39 7.89 -7.36 10.12
C LYS A 39 7.89 -5.99 9.46
N THR A 40 7.98 -5.94 8.14
CA THR A 40 8.22 -4.69 7.40
C THR A 40 6.94 -3.89 7.17
N PHE A 41 5.99 -4.46 6.46
CA PHE A 41 4.74 -3.78 6.11
C PHE A 41 3.90 -3.50 7.36
N LYS A 42 3.60 -4.53 8.12
CA LYS A 42 2.81 -4.39 9.35
C LYS A 42 3.52 -3.48 10.37
N GLY A 43 4.79 -3.72 10.62
CA GLY A 43 5.56 -2.92 11.60
C GLY A 43 5.59 -1.45 11.23
N SER A 44 5.89 -1.14 9.98
CA SER A 44 5.97 0.25 9.50
C SER A 44 4.60 0.93 9.50
N LEU A 45 3.57 0.24 9.05
CA LEU A 45 2.24 0.84 8.96
C LEU A 45 1.53 0.94 10.32
N ASP A 46 1.80 0.04 11.25
CA ASP A 46 1.30 0.19 12.62
C ASP A 46 1.90 1.45 13.26
N GLU A 47 3.18 1.72 13.03
CA GLU A 47 3.83 2.93 13.51
C GLU A 47 3.28 4.19 12.81
N ALA A 48 3.09 4.12 11.49
CA ALA A 48 2.49 5.22 10.73
C ALA A 48 1.08 5.55 11.22
N LYS A 49 0.30 4.53 11.54
CA LYS A 49 -1.04 4.69 12.10
C LYS A 49 -0.99 5.37 13.47
N LYS A 50 -0.06 4.97 14.32
CA LYS A 50 0.19 5.58 15.62
C LYS A 50 0.50 7.07 15.51
N GLN A 51 1.24 7.46 14.47
CA GLN A 51 1.60 8.86 14.21
C GLN A 51 0.54 9.61 13.41
N ASN A 52 -0.60 9.00 13.14
CA ASN A 52 -1.70 9.57 12.34
C ASN A 52 -1.29 9.93 10.90
N LEU A 53 -0.32 9.23 10.34
CA LEU A 53 0.09 9.40 8.95
C LEU A 53 -0.81 8.65 7.99
N ILE A 54 -1.43 7.57 8.47
CA ILE A 54 -2.41 6.78 7.71
C ILE A 54 -3.61 6.50 8.62
N ILE A 55 -4.73 6.13 8.01
CA ILE A 55 -5.94 5.74 8.75
C ILE A 55 -5.90 4.25 9.06
N SER A 56 -5.65 3.44 8.06
CA SER A 56 -5.66 1.98 8.19
C SER A 56 -4.88 1.34 7.05
N TYR A 57 -4.70 0.05 7.14
CA TYR A 57 -4.17 -0.76 6.05
C TYR A 57 -4.82 -2.13 6.08
N LYS A 58 -4.79 -2.83 4.97
CA LYS A 58 -5.27 -4.21 4.90
C LYS A 58 -4.54 -4.97 3.80
N ILE A 59 -4.56 -6.27 3.93
CA ILE A 59 -3.99 -7.19 2.95
C ILE A 59 -5.10 -8.12 2.51
N LEU A 60 -5.31 -8.24 1.21
CA LEU A 60 -6.21 -9.23 0.66
C LEU A 60 -5.38 -10.34 0.05
N LEU A 61 -5.63 -11.56 0.47
CA LEU A 61 -4.97 -12.75 -0.04
C LEU A 61 -5.95 -13.55 -0.88
N GLY A 62 -5.56 -13.89 -2.08
CA GLY A 62 -6.39 -14.66 -2.98
C GLY A 62 -5.57 -15.62 -3.82
N ASP A 63 -6.23 -16.21 -4.79
CA ASP A 63 -5.61 -17.10 -5.77
C ASP A 63 -5.55 -16.40 -7.11
N ALA A 64 -4.43 -16.56 -7.82
CA ALA A 64 -4.28 -16.02 -9.16
C ALA A 64 -5.22 -16.76 -10.12
N ALA A 65 -6.00 -16.02 -10.92
CA ALA A 65 -6.89 -16.61 -11.91
C ALA A 65 -6.13 -17.13 -13.12
N THR A 66 -4.97 -16.54 -13.41
CA THR A 66 -4.10 -16.92 -14.52
C THR A 66 -2.65 -16.86 -14.07
N PRO A 67 -1.70 -17.45 -14.81
CA PRO A 67 -0.28 -17.37 -14.46
C PRO A 67 0.30 -15.95 -14.35
N ASN A 68 -0.37 -14.98 -14.98
CA ASN A 68 0.08 -13.58 -14.98
C ASN A 68 -0.74 -12.69 -14.05
N ASP A 69 -1.53 -13.28 -13.17
CA ASP A 69 -2.37 -12.54 -12.23
C ASP A 69 -1.66 -12.33 -10.90
N PHE A 70 -2.04 -11.26 -10.21
CA PHE A 70 -1.61 -11.04 -8.83
C PHE A 70 -2.45 -11.93 -7.88
N ASN A 71 -1.90 -12.23 -6.72
CA ASN A 71 -2.62 -13.01 -5.70
C ASN A 71 -2.71 -12.27 -4.36
N ILE A 72 -2.04 -11.14 -4.22
CA ILE A 72 -2.08 -10.34 -2.98
C ILE A 72 -2.31 -8.88 -3.32
N LEU A 73 -3.18 -8.22 -2.57
CA LEU A 73 -3.35 -6.77 -2.59
C LEU A 73 -2.88 -6.20 -1.26
N LEU A 74 -1.96 -5.24 -1.33
CA LEU A 74 -1.56 -4.45 -0.17
C LEU A 74 -2.28 -3.11 -0.29
N MET A 75 -3.04 -2.72 0.74
CA MET A 75 -3.89 -1.54 0.69
C MET A 75 -3.61 -0.64 1.89
N VAL A 76 -3.39 0.64 1.62
CA VAL A 76 -3.14 1.64 2.67
C VAL A 76 -4.12 2.79 2.51
N GLU A 77 -4.86 3.08 3.56
CA GLU A 77 -5.86 4.14 3.57
C GLU A 77 -5.29 5.43 4.16
N SER A 78 -5.37 6.51 3.38
CA SER A 78 -4.97 7.86 3.80
C SER A 78 -6.17 8.77 3.81
N LYS A 79 -6.16 9.79 4.66
CA LYS A 79 -7.28 10.70 4.84
C LYS A 79 -7.68 11.40 3.53
N ASN A 80 -6.69 11.86 2.77
CA ASN A 80 -6.89 12.58 1.51
C ASN A 80 -5.59 12.55 0.71
N MET A 81 -5.59 13.16 -0.47
CA MET A 81 -4.39 13.22 -1.31
C MET A 81 -3.27 14.05 -0.67
N ALA A 82 -3.61 15.08 0.09
CA ALA A 82 -2.62 15.91 0.76
C ALA A 82 -1.81 15.13 1.81
N ALA A 83 -2.38 14.08 2.37
CA ALA A 83 -1.67 13.20 3.32
C ALA A 83 -0.49 12.48 2.68
N LEU A 84 -0.43 12.42 1.34
CA LEU A 84 0.66 11.79 0.59
C LEU A 84 1.81 12.77 0.32
N ASP A 85 1.63 14.05 0.63
CA ASP A 85 2.69 15.04 0.45
C ASP A 85 3.87 14.75 1.38
N ASN A 86 5.08 14.90 0.85
CA ASN A 86 6.31 14.66 1.61
C ASN A 86 6.36 13.25 2.22
N ALA A 87 5.82 12.25 1.52
CA ALA A 87 5.74 10.87 2.01
C ALA A 87 7.11 10.33 2.44
N ARG A 88 8.14 10.60 1.66
CA ARG A 88 9.49 10.15 1.96
C ARG A 88 9.99 10.66 3.31
N GLU A 89 9.85 11.96 3.56
CA GLU A 89 10.25 12.57 4.83
C GLU A 89 9.50 11.98 6.02
N LYS A 90 8.23 11.66 5.82
CA LYS A 90 7.36 11.09 6.87
C LYS A 90 7.67 9.63 7.16
N PHE A 91 7.96 8.85 6.12
CA PHE A 91 8.08 7.39 6.25
C PHE A 91 9.52 6.88 6.37
N ASP A 92 10.52 7.61 5.88
CA ASP A 92 11.92 7.19 6.02
C ASP A 92 12.34 6.96 7.48
N PRO A 93 11.98 7.84 8.44
CA PRO A 93 12.31 7.58 9.85
C PRO A 93 11.65 6.32 10.39
N ILE A 94 10.44 6.02 9.94
CA ILE A 94 9.72 4.80 10.33
C ILE A 94 10.41 3.57 9.78
N ALA A 95 10.78 3.61 8.51
CA ALA A 95 11.50 2.50 7.86
C ALA A 95 12.83 2.22 8.57
N LYS A 96 13.56 3.28 8.95
CA LYS A 96 14.81 3.16 9.71
C LYS A 96 14.60 2.48 11.05
N LYS A 97 13.53 2.86 11.76
CA LYS A 97 13.21 2.32 13.07
C LYS A 97 12.83 0.82 13.00
N ILE A 98 12.05 0.47 11.98
CA ILE A 98 11.45 -0.87 11.86
C ILE A 98 12.34 -1.83 11.06
N GLU A 99 12.94 -1.37 9.97
CA GLU A 99 13.69 -2.21 9.04
C GLU A 99 15.21 -2.08 9.16
N GLY A 100 15.68 -1.10 9.91
CA GLY A 100 17.10 -0.87 10.13
C GLY A 100 17.71 0.16 9.18
N SER A 101 19.03 0.08 8.98
CA SER A 101 19.76 1.01 8.14
C SER A 101 19.32 0.95 6.67
N VAL A 102 19.69 1.97 5.89
CA VAL A 102 19.42 1.98 4.45
C VAL A 102 20.01 0.74 3.79
N GLU A 103 21.20 0.32 4.19
CA GLU A 103 21.84 -0.91 3.67
C GLU A 103 21.02 -2.15 3.98
N GLU A 104 20.49 -2.27 5.19
CA GLU A 104 19.65 -3.39 5.59
C GLU A 104 18.34 -3.39 4.81
N GLN A 105 17.75 -2.21 4.59
CA GLN A 105 16.54 -2.06 3.80
C GLN A 105 16.76 -2.49 2.34
N GLU A 106 17.90 -2.12 1.76
CA GLU A 106 18.25 -2.51 0.39
C GLU A 106 18.45 -4.02 0.27
N LYS A 107 19.09 -4.65 1.25
CA LYS A 107 19.24 -6.11 1.29
C LYS A 107 17.90 -6.82 1.36
N THR A 108 16.99 -6.33 2.19
CA THR A 108 15.64 -6.88 2.31
C THR A 108 14.88 -6.74 0.99
N ALA A 109 14.94 -5.58 0.36
CA ALA A 109 14.30 -5.34 -0.93
C ALA A 109 14.85 -6.27 -2.02
N THR A 110 16.17 -6.46 -2.05
CA THR A 110 16.83 -7.37 -3.00
C THR A 110 16.36 -8.81 -2.82
N LYS A 111 16.26 -9.28 -1.58
CA LYS A 111 15.77 -10.63 -1.29
C LYS A 111 14.32 -10.83 -1.78
N ARG A 112 13.50 -9.79 -1.68
CA ARG A 112 12.09 -9.86 -2.14
C ARG A 112 11.99 -10.07 -3.64
N LEU A 113 12.96 -9.60 -4.43
CA LEU A 113 12.94 -9.81 -5.88
C LEU A 113 12.92 -11.29 -6.25
N ASP A 114 13.45 -12.15 -5.39
CA ASP A 114 13.49 -13.59 -5.63
C ASP A 114 12.16 -14.29 -5.30
N ILE A 115 11.27 -13.67 -4.55
CA ILE A 115 10.07 -14.33 -4.05
C ILE A 115 8.76 -13.69 -4.53
N ARG A 116 8.82 -12.46 -5.07
CA ARG A 116 7.60 -11.78 -5.55
C ARG A 116 7.91 -10.79 -6.66
N GLU A 117 6.87 -10.43 -7.37
CA GLU A 117 6.89 -9.40 -8.40
C GLU A 117 5.77 -8.40 -8.09
N ILE A 118 6.07 -7.10 -8.16
CA ILE A 118 5.06 -6.06 -8.06
C ILE A 118 4.47 -5.88 -9.45
N MET A 119 3.19 -6.20 -9.58
CA MET A 119 2.48 -6.15 -10.86
C MET A 119 1.97 -4.75 -11.19
N GLY A 120 1.80 -3.90 -10.19
CA GLY A 120 1.35 -2.53 -10.38
C GLY A 120 0.98 -1.87 -9.08
N GLU A 121 0.86 -0.55 -9.14
CA GLU A 121 0.46 0.29 -8.03
C GLU A 121 -0.51 1.34 -8.53
N LYS A 122 -1.52 1.68 -7.73
CA LYS A 122 -2.43 2.75 -8.09
C LYS A 122 -3.06 3.39 -6.85
N LEU A 123 -3.58 4.59 -7.04
CA LEU A 123 -4.38 5.28 -6.03
C LEU A 123 -5.84 5.23 -6.47
N MET A 124 -6.72 4.94 -5.53
CA MET A 124 -8.15 4.96 -5.75
C MET A 124 -8.84 5.72 -4.63
N ARG A 125 -9.85 6.47 -4.98
CA ARG A 125 -10.66 7.18 -3.99
C ARG A 125 -11.88 6.34 -3.63
N GLU A 126 -12.08 6.15 -2.34
CA GLU A 126 -13.33 5.57 -1.87
C GLU A 126 -14.43 6.60 -2.03
N ILE A 127 -15.57 6.19 -2.55
CA ILE A 127 -16.72 7.06 -2.73
C ILE A 127 -17.95 6.43 -2.09
N THR A 128 -18.92 7.29 -1.74
CA THR A 128 -20.24 6.85 -1.30
C THR A 128 -21.26 7.38 -2.29
N LEU A 129 -22.11 6.51 -2.81
CA LEU A 129 -23.16 6.92 -3.74
C LEU A 129 -24.25 7.67 -2.97
N LYS A 130 -24.75 8.73 -3.60
CA LYS A 130 -25.87 9.50 -3.05
C LYS A 130 -27.21 8.81 -3.30
#